data_acb815ba0af9e6b5ef7caf59c75c084f
#
_entry.id   acb815ba0af9e6b5ef7caf59c75c084f
#
_cell.length_a   1.000
_cell.length_b   1.000
_cell.length_c   1.000
_cell.angle_alpha   90.00
_cell.angle_beta   90.00
_cell.angle_gamma   90.00
#
_symmetry.space_group_name_H-M   'P 1'
#
loop_
_entity.id
_entity.type
_entity.pdbx_description
1 polymer ?
#
loop_
_entity_poly.entity_id
_entity_poly.type
_entity_poly.pdbx_seq_one_letter_code
_entity_poly.pdbx_strand_id
1 'polypeptide(L)'
;SLGNETVMGDNFIQAYKWIKSQDKTRPVQYEQARRGEGTDIFCPMYYPVSACEKYAKDPNSPMPLIQCEYNHTMGNSGGNLSDYWDLVRKYPIFQGGFDWDFVDQALHRKIVKPMSILPYRLNNEELRKIEYTYGGDYNKYDPSDNNFNCNGIIGPDRQLNPHAYEVAYQYQNIWAKMVSAETGQVSVYNENFFRDLSNYALAWSLEEDGVETQNGTIADLDVPAQQTRTYTIPYDRSKITGKEVFLNIDFRLKNSEPLMTAGQIVAYAQLPVVTKQACEGNCSKMLAEGHGKKKMKLAAKKDNVVAVTTPNLTFKLDRTTGLISEYAYNGKSMLGEGGTLKPNFWRAPTDNDMGANLQKKFKVWKNPQMNLKNIDVKKDKKANTVTIVTSFDMPEVQGQMDITYLVFANTGAVKVTEDFKATEGAKVSDMFRFGM
;
A
#
# COMPACT_ATOMS: atom_id res chain seq x y z
N SER A 1 9.27 -2.22 -30.74
CA SER A 1 9.80 -0.97 -30.17
C SER A 1 11.02 -0.52 -30.95
N LEU A 2 11.15 0.79 -31.13
CA LEU A 2 12.36 1.43 -31.66
C LEU A 2 13.30 1.93 -30.55
N GLY A 3 12.98 1.62 -29.28
CA GLY A 3 13.77 2.01 -28.11
C GLY A 3 13.20 3.23 -27.37
N ASN A 4 14.06 3.86 -26.57
CA ASN A 4 13.71 4.97 -25.70
C ASN A 4 14.94 5.87 -25.43
N GLU A 5 14.72 7.00 -24.76
CA GLU A 5 15.75 7.91 -24.21
C GLU A 5 16.80 8.40 -25.23
N THR A 6 16.43 8.47 -26.51
CA THR A 6 17.27 8.99 -27.59
C THR A 6 16.48 10.05 -28.35
N VAL A 7 17.12 11.15 -28.72
CA VAL A 7 16.45 12.24 -29.43
C VAL A 7 15.80 11.74 -30.72
N MET A 8 14.56 12.16 -30.97
CA MET A 8 13.84 11.84 -32.21
C MET A 8 14.57 12.45 -33.42
N GLY A 9 14.69 11.66 -34.47
CA GLY A 9 15.35 12.08 -35.72
C GLY A 9 14.97 11.22 -36.90
N ASP A 10 15.46 11.56 -38.07
CA ASP A 10 15.11 10.91 -39.34
C ASP A 10 15.33 9.39 -39.33
N ASN A 11 16.35 8.91 -38.64
CA ASN A 11 16.65 7.48 -38.58
C ASN A 11 15.45 6.70 -38.00
N PHE A 12 14.78 7.23 -36.96
CA PHE A 12 13.60 6.59 -36.37
C PHE A 12 12.41 6.62 -37.32
N ILE A 13 12.21 7.72 -38.04
CA ILE A 13 11.15 7.85 -39.05
C ILE A 13 11.39 6.87 -40.19
N GLN A 14 12.61 6.75 -40.69
CA GLN A 14 12.96 5.80 -41.73
C GLN A 14 12.81 4.34 -41.24
N ALA A 15 13.26 4.03 -40.03
CA ALA A 15 13.10 2.71 -39.43
C ALA A 15 11.60 2.34 -39.28
N TYR A 16 10.79 3.27 -38.80
CA TYR A 16 9.32 3.09 -38.73
C TYR A 16 8.74 2.78 -40.09
N LYS A 17 9.01 3.60 -41.11
CA LYS A 17 8.52 3.43 -42.48
C LYS A 17 8.96 2.10 -43.08
N TRP A 18 10.23 1.72 -42.84
CA TRP A 18 10.73 0.43 -43.32
C TRP A 18 10.03 -0.74 -42.65
N ILE A 19 9.87 -0.76 -41.33
CA ILE A 19 9.17 -1.83 -40.61
C ILE A 19 7.73 -1.93 -41.12
N LYS A 20 7.01 -0.81 -41.23
CA LYS A 20 5.62 -0.80 -41.74
C LYS A 20 5.50 -1.25 -43.19
N SER A 21 6.59 -1.14 -43.98
CA SER A 21 6.62 -1.70 -45.33
C SER A 21 6.75 -3.23 -45.34
N GLN A 22 7.41 -3.80 -44.33
CA GLN A 22 7.62 -5.24 -44.19
C GLN A 22 6.46 -5.94 -43.42
N ASP A 23 5.94 -5.29 -42.38
CA ASP A 23 4.86 -5.81 -41.55
C ASP A 23 3.83 -4.71 -41.24
N LYS A 24 2.64 -4.85 -41.84
CA LYS A 24 1.51 -3.96 -41.61
C LYS A 24 0.61 -4.40 -40.45
N THR A 25 0.84 -5.57 -39.88
CA THR A 25 -0.07 -6.19 -38.89
C THR A 25 0.24 -5.76 -37.47
N ARG A 26 1.50 -5.42 -37.17
CA ARG A 26 1.93 -5.05 -35.82
C ARG A 26 2.10 -3.55 -35.69
N PRO A 27 1.64 -2.95 -34.57
CA PRO A 27 1.96 -1.56 -34.26
C PRO A 27 3.45 -1.39 -33.95
N VAL A 28 4.00 -0.23 -34.30
CA VAL A 28 5.37 0.17 -34.02
C VAL A 28 5.33 1.34 -33.03
N GLN A 29 6.17 1.32 -32.01
CA GLN A 29 6.25 2.41 -31.03
C GLN A 29 7.69 2.90 -30.85
N TYR A 30 7.79 4.20 -30.53
CA TYR A 30 9.01 4.86 -30.10
C TYR A 30 8.67 5.92 -29.05
N GLU A 31 9.34 5.85 -27.89
CA GLU A 31 9.02 6.71 -26.74
C GLU A 31 9.15 8.20 -27.06
N GLN A 32 10.27 8.64 -27.66
CA GLN A 32 10.50 10.05 -27.97
C GLN A 32 9.71 10.59 -29.16
N ALA A 33 9.03 9.74 -29.93
CA ALA A 33 8.07 10.20 -30.94
C ALA A 33 6.83 10.86 -30.29
N ARG A 34 6.60 10.61 -29.03
CA ARG A 34 5.45 11.15 -28.26
C ARG A 34 4.11 10.87 -28.98
N ARG A 35 3.54 11.89 -29.61
CA ARG A 35 2.29 11.82 -30.40
C ARG A 35 2.49 12.20 -31.87
N GLY A 36 3.73 12.22 -32.29
CA GLY A 36 4.14 12.64 -33.64
C GLY A 36 4.31 11.51 -34.62
N GLU A 37 5.00 11.79 -35.74
CA GLU A 37 5.32 10.80 -36.75
C GLU A 37 6.29 9.74 -36.19
N GLY A 38 6.17 8.51 -36.66
CA GLY A 38 7.09 7.41 -36.31
C GLY A 38 6.65 6.54 -35.13
N THR A 39 5.39 6.66 -34.71
CA THR A 39 4.79 5.79 -33.68
C THR A 39 3.30 5.54 -33.95
N ASP A 40 2.83 4.34 -33.67
CA ASP A 40 1.41 3.98 -33.66
C ASP A 40 0.80 4.05 -32.25
N ILE A 41 1.63 4.19 -31.22
CA ILE A 41 1.24 4.14 -29.81
C ILE A 41 1.88 5.34 -29.08
N PHE A 42 1.12 6.05 -28.26
CA PHE A 42 1.67 6.99 -27.29
C PHE A 42 2.25 6.21 -26.13
N CYS A 43 3.57 6.19 -26.00
CA CYS A 43 4.29 5.37 -25.02
C CYS A 43 5.23 6.21 -24.13
N PRO A 44 4.68 7.06 -23.24
CA PRO A 44 5.49 7.85 -22.32
C PRO A 44 6.10 6.96 -21.22
N MET A 45 7.12 7.48 -20.53
CA MET A 45 7.70 6.89 -19.33
C MET A 45 7.17 7.61 -18.09
N TYR A 46 6.82 6.85 -17.04
CA TYR A 46 6.42 7.36 -15.71
C TYR A 46 5.36 8.47 -15.76
N TYR A 47 4.43 8.36 -16.69
CA TYR A 47 3.36 9.34 -16.86
C TYR A 47 2.42 9.25 -15.66
N PRO A 48 2.22 10.34 -14.90
CA PRO A 48 1.44 10.25 -13.65
C PRO A 48 -0.02 9.89 -13.91
N VAL A 49 -0.66 9.23 -12.94
CA VAL A 49 -2.07 8.78 -13.02
C VAL A 49 -3.00 9.88 -13.53
N SER A 50 -2.87 11.10 -13.00
CA SER A 50 -3.70 12.24 -13.41
C SER A 50 -3.52 12.64 -14.87
N ALA A 51 -2.30 12.50 -15.41
CA ALA A 51 -2.01 12.79 -16.81
C ALA A 51 -2.48 11.66 -17.73
N CYS A 52 -2.39 10.39 -17.29
CA CYS A 52 -2.99 9.24 -17.97
C CYS A 52 -4.51 9.41 -18.06
N GLU A 53 -5.17 9.78 -16.97
CA GLU A 53 -6.61 10.01 -16.95
C GLU A 53 -7.01 11.18 -17.85
N LYS A 54 -6.27 12.28 -17.81
CA LYS A 54 -6.50 13.43 -18.71
C LYS A 54 -6.41 13.03 -20.18
N TYR A 55 -5.39 12.24 -20.54
CA TYR A 55 -5.24 11.74 -21.90
C TYR A 55 -6.37 10.79 -22.30
N ALA A 56 -6.73 9.86 -21.41
CA ALA A 56 -7.75 8.87 -21.68
C ALA A 56 -9.18 9.46 -21.79
N LYS A 57 -9.44 10.60 -21.14
CA LYS A 57 -10.71 11.33 -21.22
C LYS A 57 -10.83 12.20 -22.46
N ASP A 58 -9.73 12.54 -23.12
CA ASP A 58 -9.76 13.42 -24.29
C ASP A 58 -10.21 12.61 -25.53
N PRO A 59 -11.39 12.91 -26.10
CA PRO A 59 -11.90 12.21 -27.27
C PRO A 59 -11.05 12.43 -28.53
N ASN A 60 -10.16 13.42 -28.51
CA ASN A 60 -9.24 13.72 -29.59
C ASN A 60 -7.88 13.06 -29.43
N SER A 61 -7.69 12.21 -28.42
CA SER A 61 -6.45 11.46 -28.26
C SER A 61 -6.21 10.55 -29.47
N PRO A 62 -5.07 10.70 -30.19
CA PRO A 62 -4.92 10.16 -31.54
C PRO A 62 -4.59 8.69 -31.57
N MET A 63 -4.13 8.09 -30.47
CA MET A 63 -3.59 6.72 -30.46
C MET A 63 -3.72 6.07 -29.08
N PRO A 64 -3.62 4.73 -28.97
CA PRO A 64 -3.59 4.05 -27.68
C PRO A 64 -2.44 4.56 -26.79
N LEU A 65 -2.70 4.60 -25.48
CA LEU A 65 -1.69 4.88 -24.46
C LEU A 65 -1.19 3.55 -23.87
N ILE A 66 0.11 3.30 -23.96
CA ILE A 66 0.81 2.24 -23.22
C ILE A 66 2.09 2.86 -22.68
N GLN A 67 2.25 2.91 -21.37
CA GLN A 67 3.50 3.41 -20.80
C GLN A 67 4.64 2.43 -21.09
N CYS A 68 5.72 2.89 -21.74
CA CYS A 68 6.87 2.02 -21.96
C CYS A 68 7.64 1.70 -20.69
N GLU A 69 7.49 2.53 -19.67
CA GLU A 69 7.93 2.27 -18.30
C GLU A 69 6.98 2.95 -17.31
N TYR A 70 6.62 2.25 -16.24
CA TYR A 70 5.86 2.80 -15.12
C TYR A 70 6.20 2.04 -13.83
N ASN A 71 5.64 2.45 -12.69
CA ASN A 71 5.79 1.77 -11.40
C ASN A 71 7.25 1.45 -11.04
N HIS A 72 8.14 2.46 -11.11
CA HIS A 72 9.56 2.29 -10.79
C HIS A 72 9.76 1.74 -9.38
N THR A 73 10.33 0.53 -9.26
CA THR A 73 10.35 -0.26 -8.02
C THR A 73 11.73 -0.37 -7.36
N MET A 74 12.58 0.64 -7.51
CA MET A 74 13.89 0.66 -6.87
C MET A 74 13.81 0.65 -5.35
N GLY A 75 14.43 -0.34 -4.71
CA GLY A 75 14.43 -0.51 -3.26
C GLY A 75 13.02 -0.66 -2.70
N ASN A 76 12.67 0.11 -1.68
CA ASN A 76 11.33 0.12 -1.07
C ASN A 76 10.42 1.17 -1.73
N SER A 77 10.40 1.18 -3.04
CA SER A 77 9.60 2.07 -3.89
C SER A 77 8.45 1.27 -4.56
N GLY A 78 7.76 1.91 -5.49
CA GLY A 78 6.55 1.37 -6.10
C GLY A 78 5.30 1.75 -5.29
N GLY A 79 4.12 1.46 -5.84
CA GLY A 79 2.84 1.76 -5.24
C GLY A 79 1.88 2.47 -6.19
N ASN A 80 0.64 2.67 -5.76
CA ASN A 80 -0.46 3.22 -6.56
C ASN A 80 -0.74 2.46 -7.87
N LEU A 81 -0.33 1.21 -7.97
CA LEU A 81 -0.54 0.40 -9.17
C LEU A 81 -2.04 0.21 -9.45
N SER A 82 -2.85 0.08 -8.40
CA SER A 82 -4.32 0.05 -8.49
C SER A 82 -4.89 1.26 -9.22
N ASP A 83 -4.38 2.47 -8.96
CA ASP A 83 -4.89 3.70 -9.57
C ASP A 83 -4.68 3.69 -11.10
N TYR A 84 -3.55 3.15 -11.58
CA TYR A 84 -3.32 2.96 -13.01
C TYR A 84 -4.25 1.90 -13.60
N TRP A 85 -4.41 0.76 -12.92
CA TRP A 85 -5.21 -0.35 -13.42
C TRP A 85 -6.71 -0.07 -13.39
N ASP A 86 -7.19 0.76 -12.47
CA ASP A 86 -8.56 1.28 -12.51
C ASP A 86 -8.81 2.12 -13.77
N LEU A 87 -7.82 2.91 -14.20
CA LEU A 87 -7.92 3.67 -15.45
C LEU A 87 -7.83 2.75 -16.69
N VAL A 88 -6.94 1.74 -16.68
CA VAL A 88 -6.83 0.75 -17.76
C VAL A 88 -8.17 0.03 -17.96
N ARG A 89 -8.81 -0.39 -16.88
CA ARG A 89 -10.13 -1.05 -16.92
C ARG A 89 -11.26 -0.13 -17.33
N LYS A 90 -11.13 1.17 -17.05
CA LYS A 90 -12.15 2.18 -17.31
C LYS A 90 -12.10 2.75 -18.73
N TYR A 91 -10.91 2.93 -19.27
CA TYR A 91 -10.70 3.63 -20.53
C TYR A 91 -10.00 2.73 -21.56
N PRO A 92 -10.71 2.22 -22.60
CA PRO A 92 -10.14 1.31 -23.60
C PRO A 92 -8.91 1.84 -24.33
N ILE A 93 -8.74 3.17 -24.40
CA ILE A 93 -7.56 3.80 -25.01
C ILE A 93 -6.30 3.66 -24.17
N PHE A 94 -6.41 3.45 -22.85
CA PHE A 94 -5.29 3.17 -21.95
C PHE A 94 -5.15 1.67 -21.74
N GLN A 95 -4.12 1.07 -22.32
CA GLN A 95 -3.97 -0.38 -22.43
C GLN A 95 -2.89 -0.96 -21.50
N GLY A 96 -2.36 -0.18 -20.57
CA GLY A 96 -1.43 -0.63 -19.54
C GLY A 96 -0.04 -0.01 -19.65
N GLY A 97 0.93 -0.73 -19.12
CA GLY A 97 2.33 -0.30 -19.09
C GLY A 97 3.27 -1.46 -18.77
N PHE A 98 4.57 -1.19 -18.79
CA PHE A 98 5.62 -2.15 -18.44
C PHE A 98 6.29 -1.70 -17.14
N ASP A 99 6.30 -2.58 -16.14
CA ASP A 99 7.00 -2.31 -14.88
C ASP A 99 8.50 -2.14 -15.13
N TRP A 100 9.09 -1.10 -14.55
CA TRP A 100 10.53 -0.96 -14.51
C TRP A 100 11.06 -1.33 -13.11
N ASP A 101 11.66 -2.55 -12.94
CA ASP A 101 11.65 -3.56 -13.97
C ASP A 101 11.25 -4.92 -13.40
N PHE A 102 11.47 -6.02 -14.12
CA PHE A 102 11.05 -7.34 -13.67
C PHE A 102 12.02 -7.95 -12.67
N VAL A 103 13.34 -7.92 -12.95
CA VAL A 103 14.38 -8.56 -12.12
C VAL A 103 15.48 -7.58 -11.79
N ASP A 104 15.84 -7.46 -10.50
CA ASP A 104 17.03 -6.71 -10.09
C ASP A 104 18.25 -7.14 -10.90
N GLN A 105 18.95 -6.18 -11.51
CA GLN A 105 20.12 -6.43 -12.38
C GLN A 105 21.39 -6.49 -11.53
N ALA A 106 21.48 -7.49 -10.66
CA ALA A 106 22.61 -7.72 -9.78
C ALA A 106 23.18 -9.13 -9.94
N LEU A 107 24.42 -9.32 -9.51
CA LEU A 107 25.17 -10.57 -9.60
C LEU A 107 25.64 -11.02 -8.23
N HIS A 108 25.92 -12.32 -8.04
CA HIS A 108 26.63 -12.80 -6.87
C HIS A 108 28.11 -12.46 -6.95
N ARG A 109 28.67 -11.88 -5.89
CA ARG A 109 30.10 -11.55 -5.85
C ARG A 109 31.00 -12.77 -5.76
N LYS A 110 30.61 -13.77 -4.93
CA LYS A 110 31.30 -15.05 -4.79
C LYS A 110 30.28 -16.15 -4.56
N ILE A 111 30.27 -17.11 -5.44
CA ILE A 111 29.71 -18.44 -5.16
C ILE A 111 30.91 -19.34 -4.80
N VAL A 112 31.14 -19.53 -3.50
CA VAL A 112 32.27 -20.36 -3.00
C VAL A 112 31.99 -21.83 -3.21
N LYS A 113 30.74 -22.23 -3.32
CA LYS A 113 30.28 -23.59 -3.66
C LYS A 113 29.02 -23.50 -4.52
N PRO A 114 28.83 -24.43 -5.47
CA PRO A 114 27.57 -24.51 -6.19
C PRO A 114 26.40 -24.63 -5.20
N MET A 115 25.42 -23.76 -5.29
CA MET A 115 24.24 -23.87 -4.45
C MET A 115 23.41 -25.07 -4.92
N SER A 116 23.15 -26.01 -4.03
CA SER A 116 22.28 -27.16 -4.30
C SER A 116 20.79 -26.81 -4.33
N ILE A 117 20.45 -25.64 -3.85
CA ILE A 117 19.08 -25.11 -3.76
C ILE A 117 19.06 -23.76 -4.45
N LEU A 118 18.05 -23.52 -5.27
CA LEU A 118 17.83 -22.22 -5.91
C LEU A 118 17.55 -21.14 -4.84
N PRO A 119 18.18 -19.96 -4.92
CA PRO A 119 18.08 -18.92 -3.89
C PRO A 119 16.63 -18.55 -3.48
N TYR A 120 15.69 -18.52 -4.42
CA TYR A 120 14.28 -18.24 -4.13
C TYR A 120 13.58 -19.28 -3.23
N ARG A 121 14.25 -20.39 -2.89
CA ARG A 121 13.77 -21.40 -1.93
C ARG A 121 14.43 -21.27 -0.56
N LEU A 122 15.37 -20.34 -0.40
CA LEU A 122 16.04 -20.08 0.87
C LEU A 122 15.16 -19.23 1.79
N ASN A 123 15.35 -19.40 3.09
CA ASN A 123 14.73 -18.52 4.07
C ASN A 123 15.51 -17.19 4.21
N ASN A 124 14.91 -16.21 4.91
CA ASN A 124 15.49 -14.88 5.06
C ASN A 124 16.88 -14.87 5.74
N GLU A 125 17.16 -15.83 6.61
CA GLU A 125 18.47 -15.90 7.28
C GLU A 125 19.57 -16.37 6.31
N GLU A 126 19.25 -17.33 5.46
CA GLU A 126 20.15 -17.82 4.43
C GLU A 126 20.41 -16.78 3.35
N LEU A 127 19.35 -16.06 2.92
CA LEU A 127 19.45 -14.96 1.95
C LEU A 127 20.38 -13.84 2.42
N ARG A 128 20.36 -13.48 3.71
CA ARG A 128 21.27 -12.46 4.27
C ARG A 128 22.75 -12.81 4.20
N LYS A 129 23.08 -14.05 3.91
CA LYS A 129 24.47 -14.51 3.74
C LYS A 129 24.95 -14.40 2.30
N ILE A 130 24.09 -14.05 1.36
CA ILE A 130 24.43 -13.87 -0.05
C ILE A 130 24.84 -12.42 -0.27
N GLU A 131 26.00 -12.23 -0.87
CA GLU A 131 26.48 -10.90 -1.26
C GLU A 131 26.17 -10.65 -2.74
N TYR A 132 25.41 -9.61 -3.00
CA TYR A 132 25.09 -9.13 -4.34
C TYR A 132 25.97 -7.96 -4.73
N THR A 133 26.23 -7.83 -6.02
CA THR A 133 27.04 -6.76 -6.59
C THR A 133 26.41 -6.24 -7.88
N TYR A 134 26.72 -5.01 -8.22
CA TYR A 134 26.31 -4.35 -9.46
C TYR A 134 27.44 -3.47 -10.01
N GLY A 135 27.21 -2.75 -11.10
CA GLY A 135 28.20 -1.84 -11.71
C GLY A 135 28.76 -0.83 -10.69
N GLY A 136 30.06 -0.60 -10.72
CA GLY A 136 30.80 0.17 -9.72
C GLY A 136 31.49 -0.65 -8.65
N ASP A 137 31.00 -1.87 -8.35
CA ASP A 137 31.67 -2.80 -7.43
C ASP A 137 32.90 -3.46 -8.06
N TYR A 138 32.98 -3.52 -9.37
CA TYR A 138 34.02 -4.24 -10.13
C TYR A 138 35.19 -3.38 -10.55
N ASN A 139 35.05 -2.06 -10.57
CA ASN A 139 36.15 -1.14 -10.81
C ASN A 139 35.87 0.24 -10.18
N LYS A 140 36.93 1.08 -10.06
CA LYS A 140 36.88 2.41 -9.45
C LYS A 140 36.97 3.55 -10.48
N TYR A 141 37.03 3.23 -11.74
CA TYR A 141 37.34 4.17 -12.82
C TYR A 141 36.10 4.56 -13.61
N ASP A 142 35.19 3.62 -13.80
CA ASP A 142 33.93 3.88 -14.52
C ASP A 142 32.87 4.50 -13.60
N PRO A 143 32.04 5.38 -14.14
CA PRO A 143 30.88 5.91 -13.41
C PRO A 143 29.97 4.79 -12.94
N SER A 144 29.32 4.98 -11.80
CA SER A 144 28.31 4.08 -11.25
C SER A 144 27.12 4.85 -10.76
N ASP A 145 25.92 4.38 -11.11
CA ASP A 145 24.67 4.88 -10.57
C ASP A 145 24.27 4.16 -9.28
N ASN A 146 25.23 3.47 -8.62
CA ASN A 146 25.03 2.71 -7.40
C ASN A 146 23.97 1.62 -7.61
N ASN A 147 22.94 1.57 -6.73
CA ASN A 147 21.87 0.58 -6.79
C ASN A 147 20.76 0.92 -7.80
N PHE A 148 20.98 1.85 -8.71
CA PHE A 148 19.95 2.32 -9.65
C PHE A 148 19.44 1.21 -10.61
N ASN A 149 20.21 0.14 -10.81
CA ASN A 149 19.82 -1.03 -11.58
C ASN A 149 19.13 -2.14 -10.77
N CYS A 150 18.85 -1.89 -9.48
CA CYS A 150 18.09 -2.79 -8.60
C CYS A 150 16.64 -2.29 -8.49
N ASN A 151 15.90 -2.41 -9.58
CA ASN A 151 14.54 -1.88 -9.76
C ASN A 151 13.51 -3.00 -9.92
N GLY A 152 13.91 -4.26 -9.70
CA GLY A 152 13.09 -5.41 -9.99
C GLY A 152 11.91 -5.59 -9.04
N ILE A 153 10.77 -6.05 -9.57
CA ILE A 153 9.68 -6.58 -8.74
C ILE A 153 10.08 -7.90 -8.08
N ILE A 154 11.14 -8.54 -8.58
CA ILE A 154 11.79 -9.70 -7.95
C ILE A 154 13.30 -9.48 -7.87
N GLY A 155 13.91 -10.07 -6.86
CA GLY A 155 15.36 -10.04 -6.68
C GLY A 155 16.14 -10.84 -7.73
N PRO A 156 17.49 -10.72 -7.77
CA PRO A 156 18.35 -11.36 -8.76
C PRO A 156 18.20 -12.88 -8.75
N ASP A 157 17.96 -13.47 -7.59
CA ASP A 157 17.72 -14.89 -7.35
C ASP A 157 16.26 -15.31 -7.45
N ARG A 158 15.42 -14.46 -8.03
CA ARG A 158 13.99 -14.70 -8.20
C ARG A 158 13.19 -14.71 -6.88
N GLN A 159 13.74 -14.11 -5.81
CA GLN A 159 12.97 -13.83 -4.60
C GLN A 159 11.94 -12.74 -4.88
N LEU A 160 10.73 -12.91 -4.36
CA LEU A 160 9.70 -11.90 -4.49
C LEU A 160 10.03 -10.69 -3.59
N ASN A 161 10.12 -9.52 -4.19
CA ASN A 161 10.14 -8.28 -3.42
C ASN A 161 8.70 -7.95 -2.91
N PRO A 162 8.53 -7.16 -1.86
CA PRO A 162 7.19 -6.89 -1.30
C PRO A 162 6.15 -6.40 -2.32
N HIS A 163 6.56 -5.58 -3.27
CA HIS A 163 5.68 -5.05 -4.32
C HIS A 163 5.27 -6.08 -5.39
N ALA A 164 5.95 -7.23 -5.48
CA ALA A 164 5.56 -8.32 -6.38
C ALA A 164 4.14 -8.83 -6.08
N TYR A 165 3.72 -8.81 -4.81
CA TYR A 165 2.38 -9.24 -4.40
C TYR A 165 1.30 -8.28 -4.90
N GLU A 166 1.56 -6.97 -4.85
CA GLU A 166 0.64 -5.95 -5.40
C GLU A 166 0.55 -6.09 -6.93
N VAL A 167 1.69 -6.25 -7.62
CA VAL A 167 1.70 -6.47 -9.07
C VAL A 167 0.91 -7.72 -9.43
N ALA A 168 1.14 -8.85 -8.75
CA ALA A 168 0.42 -10.10 -8.98
C ALA A 168 -1.10 -9.93 -8.79
N TYR A 169 -1.52 -9.20 -7.75
CA TYR A 169 -2.93 -8.92 -7.49
C TYR A 169 -3.57 -8.06 -8.58
N GLN A 170 -2.90 -6.98 -9.00
CA GLN A 170 -3.44 -6.09 -10.03
C GLN A 170 -3.45 -6.71 -11.43
N TYR A 171 -2.54 -7.64 -11.70
CA TYR A 171 -2.42 -8.33 -13.00
C TYR A 171 -3.25 -9.61 -13.11
N GLN A 172 -3.95 -10.01 -12.05
CA GLN A 172 -4.85 -11.18 -12.15
C GLN A 172 -6.00 -10.91 -13.11
N ASN A 173 -6.45 -11.97 -13.80
CA ASN A 173 -7.50 -11.90 -14.82
C ASN A 173 -8.83 -12.51 -14.37
N ILE A 174 -8.98 -12.84 -13.09
CA ILE A 174 -10.22 -13.39 -12.53
C ILE A 174 -10.54 -12.61 -11.26
N TRP A 175 -11.76 -12.08 -11.19
CA TRP A 175 -12.19 -11.22 -10.11
C TRP A 175 -13.44 -11.78 -9.43
N ALA A 176 -13.45 -11.80 -8.11
CA ALA A 176 -14.61 -12.18 -7.33
C ALA A 176 -15.12 -10.99 -6.51
N LYS A 177 -16.45 -10.84 -6.43
CA LYS A 177 -17.11 -9.84 -5.59
C LYS A 177 -18.29 -10.45 -4.86
N MET A 178 -18.48 -10.09 -3.59
CA MET A 178 -19.64 -10.49 -2.82
C MET A 178 -20.92 -9.86 -3.40
N VAL A 179 -21.89 -10.69 -3.76
CA VAL A 179 -23.24 -10.27 -4.15
C VAL A 179 -24.17 -10.30 -2.95
N SER A 180 -24.15 -11.41 -2.20
CA SER A 180 -24.94 -11.58 -0.98
C SER A 180 -24.24 -12.52 0.00
N ALA A 181 -23.81 -11.97 1.13
CA ALA A 181 -23.26 -12.77 2.22
C ALA A 181 -24.34 -13.64 2.90
N GLU A 182 -25.62 -13.25 2.83
CA GLU A 182 -26.74 -14.02 3.38
C GLU A 182 -26.94 -15.35 2.65
N THR A 183 -26.80 -15.35 1.33
CA THR A 183 -27.03 -16.50 0.46
C THR A 183 -25.75 -17.13 -0.07
N GLY A 184 -24.59 -16.62 0.31
CA GLY A 184 -23.28 -17.06 -0.19
C GLY A 184 -23.04 -16.76 -1.67
N GLN A 185 -23.77 -15.80 -2.25
CA GLN A 185 -23.64 -15.49 -3.67
C GLN A 185 -22.42 -14.61 -3.94
N VAL A 186 -21.58 -15.05 -4.88
CA VAL A 186 -20.38 -14.38 -5.35
C VAL A 186 -20.41 -14.26 -6.86
N SER A 187 -20.20 -13.07 -7.39
CA SER A 187 -19.98 -12.86 -8.83
C SER A 187 -18.51 -13.13 -9.17
N VAL A 188 -18.28 -13.88 -10.23
CA VAL A 188 -16.96 -14.15 -10.80
C VAL A 188 -16.91 -13.51 -12.19
N TYR A 189 -15.99 -12.56 -12.37
CA TYR A 189 -15.73 -11.90 -13.66
C TYR A 189 -14.44 -12.46 -14.27
N ASN A 190 -14.53 -12.91 -15.52
CA ASN A 190 -13.40 -13.35 -16.33
C ASN A 190 -12.88 -12.18 -17.17
N GLU A 191 -11.76 -11.58 -16.78
CA GLU A 191 -11.12 -10.47 -17.48
C GLU A 191 -10.24 -10.94 -18.66
N ASN A 192 -10.06 -12.25 -18.87
CA ASN A 192 -9.36 -12.76 -20.05
C ASN A 192 -10.14 -12.41 -21.33
N PHE A 193 -9.41 -12.11 -22.43
CA PHE A 193 -10.00 -11.79 -23.72
C PHE A 193 -10.27 -13.01 -24.60
N PHE A 194 -9.50 -14.09 -24.43
CA PHE A 194 -9.43 -15.19 -25.39
C PHE A 194 -9.62 -16.58 -24.79
N ARG A 195 -9.91 -16.67 -23.48
CA ARG A 195 -10.10 -17.96 -22.80
C ARG A 195 -11.22 -17.89 -21.77
N ASP A 196 -11.93 -19.00 -21.62
CA ASP A 196 -12.89 -19.21 -20.55
C ASP A 196 -12.20 -19.68 -19.25
N LEU A 197 -12.99 -19.92 -18.20
CA LEU A 197 -12.49 -20.41 -16.92
C LEU A 197 -12.61 -21.93 -16.74
N SER A 198 -12.82 -22.71 -17.78
CA SER A 198 -13.01 -24.16 -17.69
C SER A 198 -11.82 -24.93 -17.10
N ASN A 199 -10.58 -24.40 -17.26
CA ASN A 199 -9.35 -24.96 -16.67
C ASN A 199 -9.08 -24.48 -15.24
N TYR A 200 -10.03 -23.77 -14.61
CA TYR A 200 -9.86 -23.29 -13.23
C TYR A 200 -10.91 -23.89 -12.30
N ALA A 201 -10.56 -24.02 -11.04
CA ALA A 201 -11.46 -24.33 -9.94
C ALA A 201 -11.45 -23.18 -8.94
N LEU A 202 -12.59 -22.92 -8.30
CA LEU A 202 -12.71 -21.96 -7.19
C LEU A 202 -12.63 -22.74 -5.88
N ALA A 203 -11.49 -22.64 -5.20
CA ALA A 203 -11.38 -23.10 -3.82
C ALA A 203 -11.77 -21.94 -2.89
N TRP A 204 -12.47 -22.27 -1.80
CA TRP A 204 -12.88 -21.25 -0.84
C TRP A 204 -12.66 -21.71 0.58
N SER A 205 -12.42 -20.78 1.48
CA SER A 205 -12.43 -20.99 2.93
C SER A 205 -13.11 -19.84 3.65
N LEU A 206 -13.81 -20.16 4.74
CA LEU A 206 -14.39 -19.18 5.65
C LEU A 206 -13.49 -19.05 6.87
N GLU A 207 -13.04 -17.84 7.11
CA GLU A 207 -12.15 -17.49 8.21
C GLU A 207 -12.91 -16.64 9.23
N GLU A 208 -13.03 -17.13 10.46
CA GLU A 208 -13.70 -16.46 11.57
C GLU A 208 -12.68 -16.04 12.63
N ASP A 209 -12.58 -14.75 12.91
CA ASP A 209 -11.64 -14.17 13.88
C ASP A 209 -10.17 -14.70 13.69
N GLY A 210 -9.75 -14.94 12.43
CA GLY A 210 -8.43 -15.43 12.06
C GLY A 210 -8.26 -16.95 12.02
N VAL A 211 -9.35 -17.73 12.15
CA VAL A 211 -9.34 -19.20 12.12
C VAL A 211 -10.22 -19.72 11.00
N GLU A 212 -9.69 -20.60 10.16
CA GLU A 212 -10.49 -21.30 9.14
C GLU A 212 -11.48 -22.26 9.81
N THR A 213 -12.77 -22.10 9.48
CA THR A 213 -13.87 -22.89 10.07
C THR A 213 -14.60 -23.75 9.06
N GLN A 214 -14.65 -23.34 7.81
CA GLN A 214 -15.30 -24.07 6.72
C GLN A 214 -14.49 -23.89 5.44
N ASN A 215 -14.51 -24.89 4.55
CA ASN A 215 -13.88 -24.80 3.24
C ASN A 215 -14.56 -25.69 2.21
N GLY A 216 -14.20 -25.52 0.96
CA GLY A 216 -14.69 -26.34 -0.13
C GLY A 216 -14.16 -25.91 -1.49
N THR A 217 -14.70 -26.55 -2.53
CA THR A 217 -14.28 -26.26 -3.92
C THR A 217 -15.48 -26.34 -4.87
N ILE A 218 -15.56 -25.37 -5.79
CA ILE A 218 -16.40 -25.43 -6.98
C ILE A 218 -15.48 -25.77 -8.15
N ALA A 219 -15.60 -27.00 -8.64
CA ALA A 219 -14.67 -27.53 -9.65
C ALA A 219 -14.92 -26.98 -11.04
N ASP A 220 -16.17 -26.64 -11.36
CA ASP A 220 -16.55 -26.26 -12.73
C ASP A 220 -16.95 -24.79 -12.79
N LEU A 221 -16.15 -24.02 -13.52
CA LEU A 221 -16.37 -22.60 -13.78
C LEU A 221 -16.69 -22.40 -15.25
N ASP A 222 -17.97 -22.18 -15.56
CA ASP A 222 -18.43 -21.82 -16.91
C ASP A 222 -18.56 -20.29 -17.02
N VAL A 223 -17.42 -19.62 -17.18
CA VAL A 223 -17.35 -18.16 -17.36
C VAL A 223 -16.61 -17.86 -18.65
N PRO A 224 -17.30 -17.56 -19.74
CA PRO A 224 -16.67 -17.14 -21.00
C PRO A 224 -15.81 -15.87 -20.83
N ALA A 225 -14.91 -15.65 -21.78
CA ALA A 225 -14.08 -14.44 -21.82
C ALA A 225 -14.94 -13.16 -21.72
N GLN A 226 -14.49 -12.19 -20.94
CA GLN A 226 -15.13 -10.88 -20.73
C GLN A 226 -16.56 -10.96 -20.17
N GLN A 227 -16.92 -12.07 -19.48
CA GLN A 227 -18.24 -12.27 -18.91
C GLN A 227 -18.20 -12.48 -17.39
N THR A 228 -19.35 -12.30 -16.78
CA THR A 228 -19.59 -12.53 -15.34
C THR A 228 -20.62 -13.66 -15.16
N ARG A 229 -20.36 -14.51 -14.15
CA ARG A 229 -21.33 -15.51 -13.65
C ARG A 229 -21.41 -15.41 -12.12
N THR A 230 -22.57 -15.76 -11.58
CA THR A 230 -22.76 -15.82 -10.13
C THR A 230 -22.74 -17.28 -9.69
N TYR A 231 -21.97 -17.55 -8.64
CA TYR A 231 -21.87 -18.84 -7.98
C TYR A 231 -22.36 -18.73 -6.54
N THR A 232 -22.94 -19.79 -6.02
CA THR A 232 -23.31 -19.91 -4.61
C THR A 232 -22.24 -20.70 -3.89
N ILE A 233 -21.55 -20.06 -2.96
CA ILE A 233 -20.60 -20.73 -2.06
C ILE A 233 -21.40 -21.39 -0.94
N PRO A 234 -21.29 -22.72 -0.76
CA PRO A 234 -22.18 -23.46 0.14
C PRO A 234 -21.68 -23.47 1.59
N TYR A 235 -21.25 -22.32 2.14
CA TYR A 235 -20.93 -22.25 3.56
C TYR A 235 -22.22 -22.25 4.41
N ASP A 236 -22.13 -22.87 5.56
CA ASP A 236 -23.24 -22.93 6.53
C ASP A 236 -23.23 -21.70 7.42
N ARG A 237 -24.09 -20.75 7.11
CA ARG A 237 -24.20 -19.49 7.86
C ARG A 237 -24.64 -19.70 9.30
N SER A 238 -25.39 -20.77 9.59
CA SER A 238 -25.88 -21.06 10.96
C SER A 238 -24.74 -21.41 11.93
N LYS A 239 -23.59 -21.81 11.42
CA LYS A 239 -22.39 -22.14 12.19
C LYS A 239 -21.47 -20.93 12.41
N ILE A 240 -21.74 -19.79 11.78
CA ILE A 240 -20.92 -18.59 11.94
C ILE A 240 -21.15 -18.00 13.33
N THR A 241 -20.08 -17.91 14.11
CA THR A 241 -20.07 -17.35 15.47
C THR A 241 -19.06 -16.21 15.64
N GLY A 242 -18.15 -16.06 14.68
CA GLY A 242 -17.11 -15.04 14.66
C GLY A 242 -17.66 -13.62 14.55
N LYS A 243 -16.92 -12.67 15.11
CA LYS A 243 -17.25 -11.24 15.06
C LYS A 243 -16.77 -10.58 13.79
N GLU A 244 -15.72 -11.15 13.20
CA GLU A 244 -15.14 -10.75 11.93
C GLU A 244 -14.97 -12.01 11.07
N VAL A 245 -15.63 -12.04 9.92
CA VAL A 245 -15.66 -13.23 9.07
C VAL A 245 -15.40 -12.86 7.63
N PHE A 246 -14.41 -13.51 7.05
CA PHE A 246 -14.05 -13.36 5.64
C PHE A 246 -14.23 -14.66 4.88
N LEU A 247 -14.67 -14.54 3.64
CA LEU A 247 -14.64 -15.59 2.64
C LEU A 247 -13.39 -15.38 1.78
N ASN A 248 -12.42 -16.26 1.92
CA ASN A 248 -11.25 -16.30 1.06
C ASN A 248 -11.56 -17.16 -0.16
N ILE A 249 -11.16 -16.72 -1.33
CA ILE A 249 -11.36 -17.40 -2.61
C ILE A 249 -10.02 -17.48 -3.34
N ASP A 250 -9.65 -18.67 -3.79
CA ASP A 250 -8.53 -18.94 -4.67
C ASP A 250 -9.02 -19.52 -5.98
N PHE A 251 -8.57 -18.97 -7.09
CA PHE A 251 -8.74 -19.58 -8.41
C PHE A 251 -7.50 -20.40 -8.74
N ARG A 252 -7.66 -21.72 -8.89
CA ARG A 252 -6.56 -22.68 -9.04
C ARG A 252 -6.65 -23.39 -10.39
N LEU A 253 -5.48 -23.56 -11.04
CA LEU A 253 -5.40 -24.38 -12.27
C LEU A 253 -5.79 -25.82 -11.98
N LYS A 254 -6.67 -26.41 -12.82
CA LYS A 254 -6.99 -27.84 -12.77
C LYS A 254 -5.92 -28.67 -13.46
N ASN A 255 -5.46 -28.25 -14.62
CA ASN A 255 -4.43 -28.92 -15.41
C ASN A 255 -3.24 -27.99 -15.59
N SER A 256 -2.03 -28.59 -15.60
CA SER A 256 -0.81 -27.82 -15.87
C SER A 256 -0.81 -27.20 -17.26
N GLU A 257 -0.22 -26.03 -17.35
CA GLU A 257 0.00 -25.26 -18.58
C GLU A 257 1.50 -24.95 -18.71
N PRO A 258 2.01 -24.49 -19.87
CA PRO A 258 3.38 -24.03 -19.96
C PRO A 258 3.71 -23.02 -18.85
N LEU A 259 4.77 -23.28 -18.08
CA LEU A 259 5.27 -22.47 -16.96
C LEU A 259 4.36 -22.44 -15.72
N MET A 260 3.23 -23.12 -15.70
CA MET A 260 2.31 -23.17 -14.55
C MET A 260 1.91 -24.62 -14.25
N THR A 261 1.90 -24.96 -12.96
CA THR A 261 1.54 -26.31 -12.50
C THR A 261 0.08 -26.41 -12.05
N ALA A 262 -0.52 -27.58 -12.20
CA ALA A 262 -1.83 -27.86 -11.60
C ALA A 262 -1.85 -27.52 -10.09
N GLY A 263 -2.93 -26.95 -9.62
CA GLY A 263 -3.08 -26.47 -8.23
C GLY A 263 -2.52 -25.07 -7.97
N GLN A 264 -1.76 -24.47 -8.89
CA GLN A 264 -1.24 -23.12 -8.73
C GLN A 264 -2.38 -22.11 -8.65
N ILE A 265 -2.30 -21.19 -7.67
CA ILE A 265 -3.22 -20.06 -7.51
C ILE A 265 -2.86 -19.00 -8.55
N VAL A 266 -3.83 -18.61 -9.37
CA VAL A 266 -3.66 -17.60 -10.43
C VAL A 266 -4.40 -16.30 -10.14
N ALA A 267 -5.40 -16.35 -9.25
CA ALA A 267 -6.12 -15.18 -8.76
C ALA A 267 -6.73 -15.49 -7.40
N TYR A 268 -6.99 -14.46 -6.61
CA TYR A 268 -7.59 -14.61 -5.29
C TYR A 268 -8.41 -13.40 -4.88
N ALA A 269 -9.29 -13.60 -3.91
CA ALA A 269 -10.07 -12.53 -3.29
C ALA A 269 -10.35 -12.85 -1.83
N GLN A 270 -10.41 -11.82 -0.99
CA GLN A 270 -10.94 -11.90 0.37
C GLN A 270 -12.19 -11.03 0.45
N LEU A 271 -13.33 -11.65 0.75
CA LEU A 271 -14.63 -11.01 0.72
C LEU A 271 -15.23 -10.95 2.13
N PRO A 272 -15.68 -9.79 2.61
CA PRO A 272 -16.28 -9.70 3.93
C PRO A 272 -17.66 -10.39 3.97
N VAL A 273 -17.88 -11.26 4.97
CA VAL A 273 -19.16 -11.92 5.27
C VAL A 273 -19.80 -11.32 6.51
N VAL A 274 -19.02 -11.16 7.58
CA VAL A 274 -19.40 -10.40 8.77
C VAL A 274 -18.27 -9.43 9.06
N THR A 275 -18.55 -8.15 8.98
CA THR A 275 -17.61 -7.14 9.43
C THR A 275 -18.06 -6.61 10.77
N LYS A 276 -17.12 -6.46 11.70
CA LYS A 276 -17.36 -5.53 12.81
C LYS A 276 -17.80 -4.24 12.17
N GLN A 277 -19.01 -3.77 12.49
CA GLN A 277 -19.42 -2.45 12.01
C GLN A 277 -18.26 -1.49 12.25
N ALA A 278 -17.64 -1.05 11.17
CA ALA A 278 -16.68 0.02 11.26
C ALA A 278 -17.36 1.11 12.08
N CYS A 279 -16.67 1.66 13.06
CA CYS A 279 -17.21 2.73 13.88
C CYS A 279 -17.39 3.99 13.04
N GLU A 280 -18.16 3.92 11.96
CA GLU A 280 -18.54 5.08 11.17
C GLU A 280 -19.37 6.01 12.06
N GLY A 281 -18.69 7.04 12.56
CA GLY A 281 -19.30 8.12 13.31
C GLY A 281 -19.54 7.91 14.81
N ASN A 282 -19.28 6.74 15.41
CA ASN A 282 -19.62 6.50 16.82
C ASN A 282 -18.56 5.76 17.66
N CYS A 283 -17.29 5.80 17.23
CA CYS A 283 -16.18 5.24 18.03
C CYS A 283 -16.15 5.79 19.47
N SER A 284 -16.50 7.07 19.63
CA SER A 284 -16.61 7.67 20.97
C SER A 284 -17.67 7.00 21.84
N LYS A 285 -18.75 6.51 21.27
CA LYS A 285 -19.79 5.78 22.03
C LYS A 285 -19.32 4.41 22.46
N MET A 286 -18.70 3.63 21.56
CA MET A 286 -18.09 2.34 21.92
C MET A 286 -16.97 2.47 22.94
N LEU A 287 -16.12 3.50 22.79
CA LEU A 287 -15.06 3.78 23.74
C LEU A 287 -15.60 4.22 25.10
N ALA A 288 -16.81 4.81 25.15
CA ALA A 288 -17.48 5.21 26.40
C ALA A 288 -18.25 4.06 27.07
N GLU A 289 -18.71 3.05 26.33
CA GLU A 289 -19.54 1.93 26.79
C GLU A 289 -18.74 0.85 27.53
N GLY A 290 -18.00 1.21 28.57
CA GLY A 290 -17.45 0.23 29.51
C GLY A 290 -18.48 -0.20 30.55
N HIS A 291 -18.41 -1.45 31.04
CA HIS A 291 -19.29 -1.96 32.09
C HIS A 291 -19.18 -1.16 33.39
N GLY A 292 -20.17 -0.33 33.68
CA GLY A 292 -20.30 0.46 34.90
C GLY A 292 -19.44 1.72 34.94
N LYS A 293 -19.85 2.71 35.77
CA LYS A 293 -19.04 3.92 35.99
C LYS A 293 -17.88 3.62 36.94
N LYS A 294 -16.67 3.61 36.42
CA LYS A 294 -15.46 3.48 37.24
C LYS A 294 -15.17 4.80 37.95
N LYS A 295 -14.80 4.74 39.25
CA LYS A 295 -14.42 5.90 40.02
C LYS A 295 -13.14 6.52 39.47
N MET A 296 -13.25 7.73 38.94
CA MET A 296 -12.14 8.45 38.29
C MET A 296 -11.61 9.56 39.25
N LYS A 297 -10.30 9.60 39.43
CA LYS A 297 -9.58 10.70 40.05
C LYS A 297 -8.87 11.51 38.98
N LEU A 298 -8.95 12.84 39.08
CA LEU A 298 -8.21 13.77 38.23
C LEU A 298 -7.34 14.65 39.16
N ALA A 299 -6.03 14.58 38.99
CA ALA A 299 -5.06 15.50 39.60
C ALA A 299 -4.52 16.43 38.50
N ALA A 300 -5.00 17.68 38.50
CA ALA A 300 -4.68 18.63 37.45
C ALA A 300 -3.97 19.91 37.96
N LYS A 301 -3.80 20.10 39.27
CA LYS A 301 -3.39 21.39 39.82
C LYS A 301 -2.15 21.38 40.73
N LYS A 302 -1.68 20.24 41.21
CA LYS A 302 -0.65 20.19 42.26
C LYS A 302 0.73 19.70 41.86
N ASP A 303 0.80 18.89 40.78
CA ASP A 303 2.02 18.22 40.34
C ASP A 303 2.43 18.69 38.96
N ASN A 304 3.69 18.43 38.57
CA ASN A 304 4.17 18.74 37.23
C ASN A 304 3.51 17.82 36.13
N VAL A 305 2.44 17.13 36.49
CA VAL A 305 1.71 16.25 35.63
C VAL A 305 0.19 16.46 35.69
N VAL A 306 -0.52 16.22 34.62
CA VAL A 306 -1.97 15.99 34.62
C VAL A 306 -2.19 14.49 34.72
N ALA A 307 -2.80 14.01 35.81
CA ALA A 307 -3.02 12.60 36.03
C ALA A 307 -4.52 12.23 36.03
N VAL A 308 -4.89 11.24 35.25
CA VAL A 308 -6.22 10.60 35.24
C VAL A 308 -6.04 9.16 35.67
N THR A 309 -6.66 8.79 36.79
CA THR A 309 -6.54 7.43 37.35
C THR A 309 -7.90 6.81 37.64
N THR A 310 -8.01 5.52 37.38
CA THR A 310 -9.12 4.63 37.77
C THR A 310 -8.54 3.35 38.36
N PRO A 311 -9.32 2.41 38.86
CA PRO A 311 -8.75 1.12 39.32
C PRO A 311 -7.94 0.38 38.24
N ASN A 312 -8.23 0.61 36.95
CA ASN A 312 -7.59 -0.09 35.83
C ASN A 312 -6.71 0.80 34.94
N LEU A 313 -6.80 2.14 35.06
CA LEU A 313 -6.11 3.09 34.19
C LEU A 313 -5.21 3.98 34.98
N THR A 314 -3.96 4.17 34.54
CA THR A 314 -3.11 5.31 34.87
C THR A 314 -2.74 6.01 33.58
N PHE A 315 -3.17 7.25 33.42
CA PHE A 315 -2.78 8.14 32.33
C PHE A 315 -2.16 9.39 32.92
N LYS A 316 -0.93 9.72 32.52
CA LYS A 316 -0.26 10.96 32.91
C LYS A 316 0.27 11.71 31.72
N LEU A 317 0.13 13.02 31.75
CA LEU A 317 0.69 13.96 30.78
C LEU A 317 1.63 14.92 31.54
N ASP A 318 2.85 15.02 31.03
CA ASP A 318 3.87 15.93 31.58
C ASP A 318 3.54 17.38 31.18
N ARG A 319 3.51 18.27 32.17
CA ARG A 319 3.19 19.70 31.96
C ARG A 319 4.31 20.49 31.31
N THR A 320 5.53 19.97 31.35
CA THR A 320 6.70 20.63 30.76
C THR A 320 6.73 20.36 29.26
N THR A 321 6.42 19.12 28.86
CA THR A 321 6.48 18.71 27.48
C THR A 321 5.13 18.77 26.74
N GLY A 322 4.00 18.73 27.48
CA GLY A 322 2.67 18.63 26.92
C GLY A 322 2.34 17.26 26.30
N LEU A 323 3.19 16.27 26.59
CA LEU A 323 3.06 14.91 26.00
C LEU A 323 2.76 13.86 27.08
N ILE A 324 2.31 12.68 26.65
CA ILE A 324 2.04 11.54 27.54
C ILE A 324 3.35 11.09 28.19
N SER A 325 3.37 10.98 29.53
CA SER A 325 4.49 10.43 30.26
C SER A 325 4.23 9.07 30.90
N GLU A 326 2.96 8.67 31.01
CA GLU A 326 2.57 7.34 31.46
C GLU A 326 1.21 6.95 30.91
N TYR A 327 1.12 5.75 30.36
CA TYR A 327 -0.14 5.11 29.99
C TYR A 327 -0.07 3.63 30.38
N ALA A 328 -0.80 3.28 31.45
CA ALA A 328 -0.85 1.92 31.95
C ALA A 328 -2.31 1.45 32.08
N TYR A 329 -2.57 0.21 31.69
CA TYR A 329 -3.86 -0.44 31.81
C TYR A 329 -3.74 -1.79 32.52
N ASN A 330 -4.58 -2.01 33.53
CA ASN A 330 -4.50 -3.18 34.42
C ASN A 330 -3.08 -3.41 34.99
N GLY A 331 -2.40 -2.32 35.35
CA GLY A 331 -1.04 -2.36 35.93
C GLY A 331 0.07 -2.60 34.89
N LYS A 332 -0.24 -2.81 33.61
CA LYS A 332 0.73 -3.00 32.55
C LYS A 332 0.98 -1.68 31.81
N SER A 333 2.23 -1.24 31.75
CA SER A 333 2.60 -0.09 30.93
C SER A 333 2.41 -0.38 29.45
N MET A 334 1.84 0.58 28.72
CA MET A 334 1.70 0.57 27.27
C MET A 334 2.80 1.37 26.57
N LEU A 335 3.62 2.07 27.32
CA LEU A 335 4.80 2.79 26.84
C LEU A 335 6.06 2.07 27.29
N GLY A 336 7.08 2.03 26.42
CA GLY A 336 8.42 1.60 26.82
C GLY A 336 9.02 2.55 27.87
N GLU A 337 10.12 2.15 28.50
CA GLU A 337 10.83 2.97 29.48
C GLU A 337 11.28 4.30 28.86
N GLY A 338 10.90 5.41 29.48
CA GLY A 338 11.16 6.77 28.96
C GLY A 338 10.40 7.09 27.64
N GLY A 339 9.54 6.21 27.17
CA GLY A 339 8.77 6.39 25.94
C GLY A 339 7.65 7.41 26.08
N THR A 340 7.34 8.07 24.97
CA THR A 340 6.16 8.93 24.80
C THR A 340 5.60 8.81 23.41
N LEU A 341 4.36 9.24 23.22
CA LEU A 341 3.77 9.44 21.90
C LEU A 341 3.89 10.91 21.53
N LYS A 342 4.48 11.19 20.38
CA LYS A 342 4.61 12.54 19.84
C LYS A 342 4.30 12.58 18.35
N PRO A 343 3.82 13.71 17.82
CA PRO A 343 3.61 13.88 16.39
C PRO A 343 4.83 13.50 15.58
N ASN A 344 4.61 12.80 14.49
CA ASN A 344 5.65 12.33 13.59
C ASN A 344 5.29 12.66 12.15
N PHE A 345 6.16 13.44 11.50
CA PHE A 345 6.00 13.89 10.11
C PHE A 345 7.00 13.25 9.16
N TRP A 346 7.76 12.28 9.64
CA TRP A 346 8.88 11.68 8.93
C TRP A 346 8.74 10.17 8.83
N ARG A 347 9.16 9.61 7.71
CA ARG A 347 9.43 8.18 7.55
C ARG A 347 10.81 7.98 6.95
N ALA A 348 11.33 6.77 6.96
CA ALA A 348 12.53 6.44 6.21
C ALA A 348 12.30 6.74 4.72
N PRO A 349 13.15 7.56 4.10
CA PRO A 349 13.06 7.83 2.66
C PRO A 349 13.30 6.56 1.86
N THR A 350 12.56 6.41 0.77
CA THR A 350 12.82 5.38 -0.24
C THR A 350 13.92 5.84 -1.19
N ASP A 351 14.42 4.93 -2.03
CA ASP A 351 15.40 5.29 -3.06
C ASP A 351 14.83 6.33 -4.05
N ASN A 352 13.56 6.22 -4.43
CA ASN A 352 12.90 7.22 -5.26
C ASN A 352 12.76 8.58 -4.57
N ASP A 353 12.47 8.60 -3.26
CA ASP A 353 12.50 9.85 -2.48
C ASP A 353 13.89 10.48 -2.51
N MET A 354 14.94 9.68 -2.35
CA MET A 354 16.33 10.16 -2.38
C MET A 354 16.73 10.66 -3.76
N GLY A 355 16.34 9.98 -4.83
CA GLY A 355 16.53 10.40 -6.20
C GLY A 355 15.87 11.77 -6.48
N ALA A 356 14.66 11.99 -5.98
CA ALA A 356 13.94 13.26 -6.07
C ALA A 356 14.41 14.32 -5.05
N ASN A 357 15.42 14.01 -4.20
CA ASN A 357 15.92 14.85 -3.12
C ASN A 357 14.86 15.24 -2.08
N LEU A 358 13.81 14.44 -1.87
CA LEU A 358 12.73 14.76 -0.94
C LEU A 358 13.23 14.80 0.51
N GLN A 359 14.18 13.95 0.90
CA GLN A 359 14.83 13.96 2.20
C GLN A 359 15.56 15.29 2.53
N LYS A 360 15.93 16.06 1.50
CA LYS A 360 16.49 17.41 1.65
C LYS A 360 15.39 18.46 1.65
N LYS A 361 14.43 18.35 0.70
CA LYS A 361 13.31 19.29 0.55
C LYS A 361 12.41 19.32 1.78
N PHE A 362 12.14 18.16 2.37
CA PHE A 362 11.22 18.02 3.50
C PHE A 362 11.93 17.98 4.86
N LYS A 363 13.24 18.23 4.89
CA LYS A 363 14.11 18.11 6.09
C LYS A 363 13.55 18.80 7.32
N VAL A 364 12.87 19.93 7.16
CA VAL A 364 12.26 20.70 8.26
C VAL A 364 11.27 19.86 9.08
N TRP A 365 10.62 18.87 8.45
CA TRP A 365 9.65 17.99 9.08
C TRP A 365 10.26 16.78 9.80
N LYS A 366 11.58 16.56 9.70
CA LYS A 366 12.22 15.41 10.34
C LYS A 366 12.12 15.44 11.85
N ASN A 367 12.27 16.61 12.46
CA ASN A 367 12.17 16.82 13.89
C ASN A 367 11.90 18.32 14.17
N PRO A 368 10.73 18.85 13.79
CA PRO A 368 10.41 20.24 13.97
C PRO A 368 10.29 20.58 15.46
N GLN A 369 10.70 21.78 15.83
CA GLN A 369 10.57 22.28 17.20
C GLN A 369 9.09 22.45 17.55
N MET A 370 8.69 21.90 18.69
CA MET A 370 7.34 22.03 19.29
C MET A 370 7.43 22.79 20.60
N ASN A 371 7.02 24.03 20.62
CA ASN A 371 7.04 24.90 21.82
C ASN A 371 5.68 24.87 22.50
N LEU A 372 5.57 24.19 23.64
CA LEU A 372 4.32 24.14 24.39
C LEU A 372 3.88 25.56 24.82
N LYS A 373 2.65 25.93 24.48
CA LYS A 373 2.02 27.20 24.79
C LYS A 373 0.98 27.10 25.89
N ASN A 374 0.13 26.06 25.81
CA ASN A 374 -1.01 25.92 26.70
C ASN A 374 -1.34 24.46 26.97
N ILE A 375 -1.91 24.19 28.14
CA ILE A 375 -2.57 22.94 28.48
C ILE A 375 -3.94 23.28 29.10
N ASP A 376 -5.00 22.89 28.38
CA ASP A 376 -6.36 22.98 28.89
C ASP A 376 -6.88 21.60 29.32
N VAL A 377 -7.57 21.56 30.50
CA VAL A 377 -8.06 20.29 31.07
C VAL A 377 -9.52 20.44 31.45
N LYS A 378 -10.38 19.63 30.85
CA LYS A 378 -11.81 19.61 31.07
C LYS A 378 -12.31 18.23 31.45
N LYS A 379 -13.02 18.14 32.59
CA LYS A 379 -13.66 16.91 33.07
C LYS A 379 -15.17 16.91 32.72
N ASP A 380 -15.64 15.86 32.07
CA ASP A 380 -17.05 15.59 31.92
C ASP A 380 -17.47 14.47 32.89
N LYS A 381 -18.26 14.88 33.92
CA LYS A 381 -18.75 13.92 34.92
C LYS A 381 -19.86 13.00 34.39
N LYS A 382 -20.63 13.47 33.39
CA LYS A 382 -21.76 12.70 32.81
C LYS A 382 -21.20 11.60 31.91
N ALA A 383 -20.29 11.94 31.01
CA ALA A 383 -19.61 11.00 30.12
C ALA A 383 -18.52 10.19 30.81
N ASN A 384 -18.09 10.59 32.02
CA ASN A 384 -16.95 10.04 32.75
C ASN A 384 -15.65 10.08 31.93
N THR A 385 -15.38 11.22 31.32
CA THR A 385 -14.20 11.48 30.48
C THR A 385 -13.40 12.68 30.97
N VAL A 386 -12.14 12.74 30.54
CA VAL A 386 -11.27 13.92 30.66
C VAL A 386 -10.75 14.28 29.28
N THR A 387 -10.97 15.51 28.87
CA THR A 387 -10.33 16.07 27.67
C THR A 387 -9.13 16.91 28.10
N ILE A 388 -7.98 16.66 27.52
CA ILE A 388 -6.76 17.42 27.69
C ILE A 388 -6.35 17.92 26.32
N VAL A 389 -6.22 19.23 26.15
CA VAL A 389 -5.73 19.84 24.91
C VAL A 389 -4.38 20.48 25.21
N THR A 390 -3.37 20.10 24.44
CA THR A 390 -2.05 20.72 24.50
C THR A 390 -1.80 21.45 23.18
N SER A 391 -1.46 22.74 23.27
CA SER A 391 -1.24 23.60 22.11
C SER A 391 0.23 23.96 21.99
N PHE A 392 0.78 23.77 20.80
CA PHE A 392 2.18 24.01 20.48
C PHE A 392 2.31 25.04 19.36
N ASP A 393 3.34 25.89 19.49
CA ASP A 393 3.85 26.71 18.41
C ASP A 393 4.99 25.96 17.72
N MET A 394 4.95 25.92 16.39
CA MET A 394 5.93 25.20 15.56
C MET A 394 6.56 26.16 14.55
N PRO A 395 7.50 27.03 15.00
CA PRO A 395 8.01 28.15 14.20
C PRO A 395 8.76 27.71 12.94
N GLU A 396 9.48 26.58 13.00
CA GLU A 396 10.25 26.09 11.84
C GLU A 396 9.35 25.66 10.66
N VAL A 397 8.14 25.23 10.95
CA VAL A 397 7.13 24.85 9.97
C VAL A 397 5.99 25.86 9.88
N GLN A 398 6.21 27.06 10.41
CA GLN A 398 5.28 28.21 10.33
C GLN A 398 3.83 27.81 10.65
N GLY A 399 3.62 27.11 11.75
CA GLY A 399 2.30 26.60 12.12
C GLY A 399 2.12 26.34 13.61
N GLN A 400 0.95 25.84 13.94
CA GLN A 400 0.55 25.47 15.28
C GLN A 400 0.00 24.04 15.27
N MET A 401 0.17 23.33 16.38
CA MET A 401 -0.33 21.99 16.60
C MET A 401 -1.14 21.93 17.87
N ASP A 402 -2.38 21.47 17.77
CA ASP A 402 -3.18 21.08 18.91
C ASP A 402 -3.23 19.55 19.02
N ILE A 403 -2.94 18.99 20.19
CA ILE A 403 -3.12 17.58 20.47
C ILE A 403 -4.22 17.45 21.53
N THR A 404 -5.29 16.78 21.16
CA THR A 404 -6.41 16.50 22.06
C THR A 404 -6.36 15.05 22.52
N TYR A 405 -6.24 14.83 23.82
CA TYR A 405 -6.36 13.53 24.47
C TYR A 405 -7.72 13.43 25.15
N LEU A 406 -8.62 12.61 24.61
CA LEU A 406 -9.90 12.28 25.23
C LEU A 406 -9.79 10.94 25.95
N VAL A 407 -9.69 10.99 27.26
CA VAL A 407 -9.50 9.84 28.15
C VAL A 407 -10.87 9.32 28.62
N PHE A 408 -11.17 8.06 28.30
CA PHE A 408 -12.40 7.36 28.71
C PHE A 408 -12.15 6.55 29.97
N ALA A 409 -12.62 7.05 31.10
CA ALA A 409 -12.35 6.43 32.39
C ALA A 409 -12.97 5.03 32.57
N ASN A 410 -14.09 4.75 31.90
CA ASN A 410 -14.78 3.45 32.01
C ASN A 410 -14.04 2.32 31.32
N THR A 411 -13.48 2.57 30.13
CA THR A 411 -12.76 1.59 29.32
C THR A 411 -11.26 1.65 29.50
N GLY A 412 -10.71 2.83 29.84
CA GLY A 412 -9.27 3.12 29.83
C GLY A 412 -8.72 3.49 28.45
N ALA A 413 -9.60 3.57 27.43
CA ALA A 413 -9.20 4.03 26.13
C ALA A 413 -8.84 5.52 26.10
N VAL A 414 -7.91 5.89 25.22
CA VAL A 414 -7.53 7.28 24.96
C VAL A 414 -7.66 7.54 23.48
N LYS A 415 -8.52 8.48 23.08
CA LYS A 415 -8.58 8.99 21.70
C LYS A 415 -7.64 10.16 21.59
N VAL A 416 -6.67 10.07 20.70
CA VAL A 416 -5.75 11.17 20.35
C VAL A 416 -6.20 11.79 19.03
N THR A 417 -6.25 13.12 19.00
CA THR A 417 -6.53 13.89 17.77
C THR A 417 -5.44 14.91 17.61
N GLU A 418 -4.80 14.95 16.46
CA GLU A 418 -3.82 15.94 16.06
C GLU A 418 -4.44 16.90 15.05
N ASP A 419 -4.29 18.20 15.28
CA ASP A 419 -4.78 19.27 14.42
C ASP A 419 -3.64 20.26 14.15
N PHE A 420 -3.04 20.17 12.96
CA PHE A 420 -2.00 21.10 12.52
C PHE A 420 -2.62 22.22 11.67
N LYS A 421 -2.27 23.45 12.00
CA LYS A 421 -2.71 24.65 11.27
C LYS A 421 -1.49 25.44 10.83
N ALA A 422 -1.27 25.52 9.52
CA ALA A 422 -0.27 26.41 8.96
C ALA A 422 -0.70 27.87 9.16
N THR A 423 0.28 28.74 9.42
CA THR A 423 0.05 30.20 9.43
C THR A 423 -0.34 30.65 8.02
N GLU A 424 -1.24 31.61 7.90
CA GLU A 424 -1.63 32.17 6.61
C GLU A 424 -0.41 32.70 5.86
N GLY A 425 -0.26 32.29 4.59
CA GLY A 425 0.87 32.62 3.75
C GLY A 425 2.18 31.84 4.05
N ALA A 426 2.11 30.80 4.90
CA ALA A 426 3.25 29.95 5.20
C ALA A 426 3.86 29.34 3.93
N LYS A 427 5.20 29.36 3.84
CA LYS A 427 5.96 28.77 2.74
C LYS A 427 6.75 27.58 3.28
N VAL A 428 6.08 26.50 3.53
CA VAL A 428 6.66 25.24 4.05
C VAL A 428 6.47 24.15 3.01
N SER A 429 7.45 23.26 2.93
CA SER A 429 7.35 22.09 2.05
C SER A 429 6.26 21.12 2.49
N ASP A 430 5.89 20.20 1.61
CA ASP A 430 5.15 19.00 2.00
C ASP A 430 5.93 18.16 3.02
N MET A 431 5.24 17.21 3.64
CA MET A 431 5.79 16.27 4.61
C MET A 431 5.61 14.83 4.13
N PHE A 432 6.46 13.90 4.61
CA PHE A 432 6.34 12.49 4.22
C PHE A 432 5.12 11.78 4.82
N ARG A 433 4.70 12.20 6.00
CA ARG A 433 3.54 11.66 6.69
C ARG A 433 3.02 12.66 7.71
N PHE A 434 1.79 12.43 8.16
CA PHE A 434 1.18 13.10 9.30
C PHE A 434 0.59 12.04 10.23
N GLY A 435 0.93 12.10 11.53
CA GLY A 435 0.43 11.17 12.54
C GLY A 435 1.38 11.03 13.74
N MET A 436 1.18 10.00 14.53
CA MET A 436 1.89 9.76 15.78
C MET A 436 2.60 8.39 15.75
#